data_fbc73d6d7a7ab1a67388fc21cffefa50
#
_entry.id   fbc73d6d7a7ab1a67388fc21cffefa50
#
_cell.length_a   1.000
_cell.length_b   1.000
_cell.length_c   1.000
_cell.angle_alpha   90.00
_cell.angle_beta   90.00
_cell.angle_gamma   90.00
#
_symmetry.space_group_name_H-M   'P 1'
#
loop_
_entity.id
_entity.type
_entity.pdbx_description
1 polymer ?
#
loop_
_entity_poly.entity_id
_entity_poly.type
_entity_poly.pdbx_seq_one_letter_code
_entity_poly.pdbx_strand_id
1 'polypeptide(L)'
;MKPVCLIIGAGAGIGGNVAKKFASEGYHSYLCRRTDEEGLDKLINSITSKGGSASGSLINAIEDNSLEELILDIEKNIGPIEVVVYNLGAQTGMKSLDQTTHKEFEWGWKIASFGLFRVAKVLCPLMEDLSLIHI
;
A
#
# COMPACT_ATOMS: atom_id res chain seq x y z
N MET A 1 16.48 -13.01 -1.26
CA MET A 1 15.06 -12.63 -1.41
C MET A 1 14.97 -11.45 -2.39
N LYS A 2 13.88 -11.35 -3.11
CA LYS A 2 13.67 -10.19 -3.99
C LYS A 2 13.34 -8.95 -3.15
N PRO A 3 13.77 -7.76 -3.59
CA PRO A 3 13.31 -6.53 -2.97
C PRO A 3 11.79 -6.37 -3.15
N VAL A 4 11.14 -5.82 -2.17
CA VAL A 4 9.68 -5.66 -2.15
C VAL A 4 9.29 -4.23 -2.51
N CYS A 5 8.32 -4.11 -3.41
CA CYS A 5 7.53 -2.89 -3.59
C CYS A 5 6.18 -3.10 -2.89
N LEU A 6 5.96 -2.38 -1.80
CA LEU A 6 4.70 -2.41 -1.05
C LEU A 6 3.74 -1.37 -1.61
N ILE A 7 2.59 -1.81 -2.09
CA ILE A 7 1.55 -0.93 -2.65
C ILE A 7 0.34 -0.95 -1.72
N ILE A 8 0.12 0.12 -0.98
CA ILE A 8 -1.04 0.31 -0.12
C ILE A 8 -2.10 1.09 -0.91
N GLY A 9 -3.18 0.41 -1.26
CA GLY A 9 -4.19 0.93 -2.17
C GLY A 9 -4.03 0.40 -3.60
N ALA A 10 -3.84 -0.90 -3.75
CA ALA A 10 -3.65 -1.59 -5.04
C ALA A 10 -4.99 -1.91 -5.72
N GLY A 11 -5.69 -0.90 -6.21
CA GLY A 11 -6.88 -1.07 -7.03
C GLY A 11 -6.58 -1.33 -8.50
N ALA A 12 -7.63 -1.42 -9.32
CA ALA A 12 -7.52 -1.62 -10.77
C ALA A 12 -6.86 -0.45 -11.52
N GLY A 13 -6.82 0.73 -10.90
CA GLY A 13 -6.25 1.96 -11.47
C GLY A 13 -4.73 2.08 -11.23
N ILE A 14 -4.32 3.21 -10.64
CA ILE A 14 -2.90 3.58 -10.46
C ILE A 14 -2.14 2.50 -9.68
N GLY A 15 -2.63 2.09 -8.51
CA GLY A 15 -1.92 1.13 -7.66
C GLY A 15 -1.66 -0.22 -8.35
N GLY A 16 -2.64 -0.74 -9.09
CA GLY A 16 -2.46 -1.98 -9.83
C GLY A 16 -1.46 -1.87 -10.99
N ASN A 17 -1.45 -0.75 -11.70
CA ASN A 17 -0.48 -0.52 -12.77
C ASN A 17 0.94 -0.34 -12.24
N VAL A 18 1.10 0.35 -11.11
CA VAL A 18 2.39 0.46 -10.41
C VAL A 18 2.89 -0.92 -10.02
N ALA A 19 2.04 -1.76 -9.41
CA ALA A 19 2.40 -3.13 -9.03
C ALA A 19 2.91 -3.96 -10.21
N LYS A 20 2.22 -3.90 -11.35
CA LYS A 20 2.65 -4.60 -12.58
C LYS A 20 4.01 -4.10 -13.07
N LYS A 21 4.24 -2.79 -13.02
CA LYS A 21 5.50 -2.19 -13.47
C LYS A 21 6.66 -2.62 -12.59
N PHE A 22 6.55 -2.51 -11.27
CA PHE A 22 7.60 -2.93 -10.36
C PHE A 22 7.88 -4.44 -10.44
N ALA A 23 6.84 -5.27 -10.58
CA ALA A 23 7.02 -6.71 -10.78
C ALA A 23 7.79 -7.03 -12.07
N SER A 24 7.58 -6.25 -13.16
CA SER A 24 8.33 -6.41 -14.41
C SER A 24 9.79 -5.98 -14.30
N GLU A 25 10.14 -5.16 -13.32
CA GLU A 25 11.51 -4.71 -13.01
C GLU A 25 12.23 -5.59 -11.97
N GLY A 26 11.63 -6.73 -11.61
CA GLY A 26 12.27 -7.71 -10.73
C GLY A 26 11.90 -7.62 -9.26
N TYR A 27 11.08 -6.68 -8.85
CA TYR A 27 10.56 -6.59 -7.49
C TYR A 27 9.51 -7.67 -7.20
N HIS A 28 9.36 -8.02 -5.93
CA HIS A 28 8.15 -8.66 -5.44
C HIS A 28 7.13 -7.56 -5.12
N SER A 29 6.03 -7.50 -5.86
CA SER A 29 4.96 -6.52 -5.60
C SER A 29 4.01 -7.06 -4.54
N TYR A 30 3.99 -6.43 -3.36
CA TYR A 30 3.02 -6.74 -2.31
C TYR A 30 1.85 -5.77 -2.34
N LEU A 31 0.66 -6.32 -2.56
CA LEU A 31 -0.54 -5.54 -2.84
C LEU A 31 -1.51 -5.53 -1.67
N CYS A 32 -1.92 -4.34 -1.24
CA CYS A 32 -2.90 -4.16 -0.18
C CYS A 32 -4.16 -3.48 -0.67
N ARG A 33 -5.30 -4.04 -0.32
CA ARG A 33 -6.65 -3.49 -0.55
C ARG A 33 -7.45 -3.59 0.73
N ARG A 34 -8.46 -2.74 0.90
CA ARG A 34 -9.36 -2.83 2.05
C ARG A 34 -10.40 -3.95 1.88
N THR A 35 -10.93 -4.09 0.68
CA THR A 35 -12.01 -4.99 0.30
C THR A 35 -11.76 -5.54 -1.10
N ASP A 36 -12.65 -6.38 -1.62
CA ASP A 36 -12.60 -6.96 -2.96
C ASP A 36 -11.42 -7.93 -3.13
N GLU A 37 -11.51 -9.03 -2.40
CA GLU A 37 -10.52 -10.13 -2.46
C GLU A 37 -10.39 -10.70 -3.88
N GLU A 38 -11.51 -10.88 -4.57
CA GLU A 38 -11.52 -11.39 -5.95
C GLU A 38 -10.73 -10.47 -6.91
N GLY A 39 -10.88 -9.16 -6.78
CA GLY A 39 -10.12 -8.18 -7.55
C GLY A 39 -8.62 -8.19 -7.19
N LEU A 40 -8.28 -8.44 -5.92
CA LEU A 40 -6.90 -8.61 -5.49
C LEU A 40 -6.28 -9.86 -6.14
N ASP A 41 -6.96 -10.99 -6.09
CA ASP A 41 -6.50 -12.24 -6.68
C ASP A 41 -6.33 -12.13 -8.20
N LYS A 42 -7.26 -11.50 -8.89
CA LYS A 42 -7.14 -11.22 -10.34
C LYS A 42 -5.90 -10.39 -10.66
N LEU A 43 -5.60 -9.40 -9.83
CA LEU A 43 -4.42 -8.55 -10.02
C LEU A 43 -3.13 -9.35 -9.78
N ILE A 44 -3.05 -10.12 -8.70
CA ILE A 44 -1.92 -11.01 -8.41
C ILE A 44 -1.72 -11.98 -9.56
N ASN A 45 -2.77 -12.67 -10.01
CA ASN A 45 -2.72 -13.62 -11.12
C ASN A 45 -2.27 -12.96 -12.43
N SER A 46 -2.67 -11.71 -12.68
CA SER A 46 -2.25 -10.96 -13.88
C SER A 46 -0.74 -10.64 -13.90
N ILE A 47 -0.12 -10.59 -12.73
CA ILE A 47 1.33 -10.38 -12.59
C ILE A 47 2.08 -11.71 -12.69
N THR A 48 1.64 -12.70 -11.92
CA THR A 48 2.33 -14.00 -11.83
C THR A 48 2.25 -14.81 -13.12
N SER A 49 1.13 -14.73 -13.84
CA SER A 49 0.99 -15.39 -15.16
C SER A 49 1.94 -14.84 -16.24
N LYS A 50 2.49 -13.66 -16.02
CA LYS A 50 3.50 -13.05 -16.90
C LYS A 50 4.94 -13.24 -16.39
N GLY A 51 5.13 -14.10 -15.39
CA GLY A 51 6.44 -14.39 -14.80
C GLY A 51 6.88 -13.40 -13.73
N GLY A 52 6.04 -12.43 -13.36
CA GLY A 52 6.29 -11.51 -12.25
C GLY A 52 6.11 -12.19 -10.89
N SER A 53 6.51 -11.50 -9.82
CA SER A 53 6.34 -11.95 -8.45
C SER A 53 5.39 -11.02 -7.72
N ALA A 54 4.31 -11.58 -7.15
CA ALA A 54 3.34 -10.78 -6.39
C ALA A 54 2.61 -11.62 -5.36
N SER A 55 2.26 -10.98 -4.26
CA SER A 55 1.32 -11.46 -3.24
C SER A 55 0.54 -10.27 -2.67
N GLY A 56 -0.35 -10.51 -1.74
CA GLY A 56 -1.10 -9.42 -1.16
C GLY A 56 -2.06 -9.87 -0.07
N SER A 57 -2.66 -8.89 0.59
CA SER A 57 -3.66 -9.11 1.64
C SER A 57 -4.70 -7.99 1.66
N LEU A 58 -5.84 -8.31 2.25
CA LEU A 58 -6.81 -7.29 2.64
C LEU A 58 -6.35 -6.65 3.95
N ILE A 59 -6.36 -5.32 4.00
CA ILE A 59 -5.97 -4.56 5.16
C ILE A 59 -6.84 -3.31 5.31
N ASN A 60 -7.27 -3.05 6.53
CA ASN A 60 -7.90 -1.78 6.87
C ASN A 60 -6.87 -0.83 7.48
N ALA A 61 -6.42 0.13 6.71
CA ALA A 61 -5.34 1.05 7.11
C ALA A 61 -5.67 1.95 8.31
N ILE A 62 -6.95 2.10 8.67
CA ILE A 62 -7.36 2.89 9.83
C ILE A 62 -7.36 2.10 11.16
N GLU A 63 -7.27 0.77 11.10
CA GLU A 63 -7.19 -0.06 12.29
C GLU A 63 -5.83 0.12 12.98
N ASP A 64 -5.86 0.12 14.29
CA ASP A 64 -4.64 0.27 15.09
C ASP A 64 -3.67 -0.88 14.82
N ASN A 65 -2.40 -0.53 14.67
CA ASN A 65 -1.27 -1.44 14.40
C ASN A 65 -1.34 -2.21 13.07
N SER A 66 -2.39 -2.11 12.28
CA SER A 66 -2.57 -2.91 11.06
C SER A 66 -1.46 -2.71 10.03
N LEU A 67 -1.04 -1.47 9.79
CA LEU A 67 0.04 -1.13 8.87
C LEU A 67 1.41 -1.54 9.40
N GLU A 68 1.63 -1.32 10.70
CA GLU A 68 2.88 -1.65 11.39
C GLU A 68 3.14 -3.16 11.39
N GLU A 69 2.15 -3.95 11.77
CA GLU A 69 2.24 -5.41 11.77
C GLU A 69 2.46 -5.98 10.37
N LEU A 70 1.76 -5.45 9.38
CA LEU A 70 1.94 -5.83 7.97
C LEU A 70 3.38 -5.58 7.50
N ILE A 71 3.92 -4.39 7.77
CA ILE A 71 5.29 -4.04 7.35
C ILE A 71 6.31 -4.98 7.97
N LEU A 72 6.20 -5.23 9.28
CA LEU A 72 7.12 -6.12 9.99
C LEU A 72 6.99 -7.57 9.50
N ASP A 73 5.80 -8.03 9.16
CA ASP A 73 5.59 -9.35 8.58
C ASP A 73 6.23 -9.48 7.19
N ILE A 74 6.06 -8.49 6.33
CA ILE A 74 6.67 -8.48 5.00
C ILE A 74 8.20 -8.50 5.11
N GLU A 75 8.78 -7.64 5.92
CA GLU A 75 10.24 -7.58 6.14
C GLU A 75 10.79 -8.91 6.62
N LYS A 76 10.09 -9.58 7.52
CA LYS A 76 10.52 -10.86 8.11
C LYS A 76 10.36 -12.05 7.17
N ASN A 77 9.23 -12.13 6.47
CA ASN A 77 8.79 -13.38 5.82
C ASN A 77 8.87 -13.33 4.28
N ILE A 78 8.96 -12.14 3.67
CA ILE A 78 8.91 -11.98 2.21
C ILE A 78 10.22 -11.37 1.68
N GLY A 79 10.64 -10.24 2.22
CA GLY A 79 11.88 -9.59 1.83
C GLY A 79 11.94 -8.12 2.21
N PRO A 80 13.09 -7.47 2.01
CA PRO A 80 13.28 -6.07 2.35
C PRO A 80 12.36 -5.17 1.52
N ILE A 81 11.65 -4.28 2.18
CA ILE A 81 10.81 -3.27 1.51
C ILE A 81 11.73 -2.12 1.07
N GLU A 82 11.96 -2.01 -0.24
CA GLU A 82 12.77 -0.94 -0.81
C GLU A 82 11.93 0.19 -1.41
N VAL A 83 10.66 -0.09 -1.73
CA VAL A 83 9.74 0.89 -2.30
C VAL A 83 8.38 0.78 -1.61
N VAL A 84 7.84 1.92 -1.25
CA VAL A 84 6.45 2.04 -0.78
C VAL A 84 5.68 3.00 -1.66
N VAL A 85 4.51 2.56 -2.09
CA VAL A 85 3.55 3.39 -2.80
C VAL A 85 2.28 3.48 -1.96
N TYR A 86 2.10 4.62 -1.31
CA TYR A 86 0.90 4.91 -0.54
C TYR A 86 -0.13 5.59 -1.43
N ASN A 87 -1.06 4.80 -1.96
CA ASN A 87 -2.07 5.22 -2.94
C ASN A 87 -3.49 5.21 -2.34
N LEU A 88 -3.61 5.54 -1.07
CA LEU A 88 -4.90 5.72 -0.43
C LEU A 88 -5.29 7.19 -0.48
N GLY A 89 -6.38 7.47 -1.21
CA GLY A 89 -7.04 8.76 -1.20
C GLY A 89 -8.29 8.70 -0.33
N ALA A 90 -8.56 9.75 0.40
CA ALA A 90 -9.83 9.93 1.08
C ALA A 90 -10.67 10.92 0.31
N GLN A 91 -11.50 10.41 -0.55
CA GLN A 91 -12.58 11.22 -1.09
C GLN A 91 -13.73 11.20 -0.08
N THR A 92 -13.91 12.28 0.64
CA THR A 92 -15.04 12.48 1.56
C THR A 92 -16.33 12.83 0.80
N GLY A 93 -16.59 12.12 -0.32
CA GLY A 93 -17.80 12.23 -1.10
C GLY A 93 -17.91 13.48 -1.99
N MET A 94 -16.81 14.21 -2.23
CA MET A 94 -16.81 15.46 -3.01
C MET A 94 -17.84 16.49 -2.52
N LYS A 95 -18.03 16.56 -1.22
CA LYS A 95 -18.94 17.48 -0.56
C LYS A 95 -18.35 18.87 -0.42
N SER A 96 -19.20 19.88 -0.40
CA SER A 96 -18.79 21.24 -0.01
C SER A 96 -18.38 21.30 1.46
N LEU A 97 -17.68 22.35 1.84
CA LEU A 97 -17.19 22.51 3.23
C LEU A 97 -18.31 22.48 4.26
N ASP A 98 -19.42 23.14 3.97
CA ASP A 98 -20.60 23.20 4.83
C ASP A 98 -21.33 21.86 4.97
N GLN A 99 -21.17 20.96 4.01
CA GLN A 99 -21.76 19.62 4.01
C GLN A 99 -20.82 18.54 4.59
N THR A 100 -19.56 18.87 4.80
CA THR A 100 -18.58 17.94 5.35
C THR A 100 -18.66 17.89 6.86
N THR A 101 -18.93 16.73 7.42
CA THR A 101 -18.97 16.56 8.88
C THR A 101 -17.55 16.42 9.47
N HIS A 102 -17.40 16.71 10.77
CA HIS A 102 -16.12 16.49 11.47
C HIS A 102 -15.66 15.04 11.38
N LYS A 103 -16.60 14.09 11.47
CA LYS A 103 -16.30 12.65 11.36
C LYS A 103 -15.76 12.26 9.98
N GLU A 104 -16.33 12.81 8.92
CA GLU A 104 -15.85 12.55 7.55
C GLU A 104 -14.47 13.16 7.32
N PHE A 105 -14.23 14.36 7.83
CA PHE A 105 -12.91 15.00 7.76
C PHE A 105 -11.85 14.20 8.53
N GLU A 106 -12.17 13.79 9.77
CA GLU A 106 -11.27 12.98 10.59
C GLU A 106 -10.94 11.64 9.91
N TRP A 107 -11.94 10.97 9.35
CA TRP A 107 -11.75 9.71 8.62
C TRP A 107 -10.84 9.90 7.39
N GLY A 108 -11.08 10.96 6.62
CA GLY A 108 -10.24 11.32 5.49
C GLY A 108 -8.79 11.57 5.88
N TRP A 109 -8.57 12.30 6.97
CA TRP A 109 -7.25 12.56 7.51
C TRP A 109 -6.56 11.27 7.99
N LYS A 110 -7.28 10.39 8.68
CA LYS A 110 -6.75 9.09 9.14
C LYS A 110 -6.26 8.23 7.99
N ILE A 111 -7.02 8.17 6.90
CA ILE A 111 -6.63 7.37 5.73
C ILE A 111 -5.47 8.01 4.97
N ALA A 112 -5.59 9.27 4.61
CA ALA A 112 -4.65 9.90 3.68
C ALA A 112 -3.33 10.32 4.36
N SER A 113 -3.40 11.02 5.49
CA SER A 113 -2.23 11.66 6.12
C SER A 113 -1.67 10.82 7.27
N PHE A 114 -2.52 10.46 8.22
CA PHE A 114 -2.07 9.71 9.39
C PHE A 114 -1.60 8.30 9.04
N GLY A 115 -2.26 7.62 8.12
CA GLY A 115 -1.80 6.32 7.62
C GLY A 115 -0.41 6.38 6.99
N LEU A 116 -0.16 7.38 6.15
CA LEU A 116 1.18 7.59 5.57
C LEU A 116 2.24 7.88 6.65
N PHE A 117 1.90 8.69 7.64
CA PHE A 117 2.79 8.96 8.79
C PHE A 117 3.15 7.67 9.54
N ARG A 118 2.19 6.78 9.80
CA ARG A 118 2.40 5.49 10.46
C ARG A 118 3.36 4.61 9.65
N VAL A 119 3.13 4.52 8.35
CA VAL A 119 4.01 3.76 7.43
C VAL A 119 5.43 4.31 7.47
N ALA A 120 5.60 5.61 7.30
CA ALA A 120 6.91 6.26 7.32
C ALA A 120 7.64 6.06 8.65
N LYS A 121 6.92 6.16 9.77
CA LYS A 121 7.50 5.98 11.10
C LYS A 121 8.13 4.60 11.32
N VAL A 122 7.54 3.55 10.74
CA VAL A 122 8.06 2.18 10.83
C VAL A 122 9.14 1.93 9.78
N LEU A 123 8.92 2.37 8.55
CA LEU A 123 9.79 2.02 7.42
C LEU A 123 11.07 2.85 7.33
N CYS A 124 11.02 4.15 7.65
CA CYS A 124 12.23 4.98 7.50
C CYS A 124 13.46 4.42 8.21
N PRO A 125 13.37 3.91 9.47
CA PRO A 125 14.52 3.27 10.10
C PRO A 125 14.99 1.99 9.42
N LEU A 126 14.09 1.25 8.75
CA LEU A 126 14.43 0.01 8.03
C LEU A 126 15.03 0.29 6.65
N MET A 127 14.83 1.50 6.13
CA MET A 127 15.28 1.94 4.80
C MET A 127 16.47 2.91 4.86
N GLU A 128 17.14 3.04 6.00
CA GLU A 128 18.25 4.00 6.19
C GLU A 128 19.41 3.82 5.20
N ASP A 129 19.64 2.59 4.76
CA ASP A 129 20.69 2.27 3.76
C ASP A 129 20.24 2.48 2.31
N LEU A 130 18.99 2.84 2.07
CA LEU A 130 18.46 3.13 0.74
C LEU A 130 18.65 4.61 0.39
N SER A 131 19.29 4.88 -0.75
CA SER A 131 19.67 6.24 -1.16
C SER A 131 18.52 7.11 -1.69
N LEU A 132 17.27 6.62 -1.75
CA LEU A 132 16.14 7.33 -2.34
C LEU A 132 14.83 7.08 -1.56
N ILE A 133 14.29 8.14 -0.97
CA ILE A 133 12.90 8.20 -0.51
C ILE A 133 12.13 9.03 -1.54
N HIS A 134 11.21 8.39 -2.27
CA HIS A 134 10.25 9.08 -3.11
C HIS A 134 8.89 9.13 -2.42
N ILE A 135 8.42 10.32 -2.21
CA ILE A 135 7.08 10.61 -1.70
C ILE A 135 6.18 10.97 -2.88
#